data_f6f36a3a77988ee392eb20b100b1c350
#
_entry.id   f6f36a3a77988ee392eb20b100b1c350
#
_cell.length_a   1.000
_cell.length_b   1.000
_cell.length_c   1.000
_cell.angle_alpha   90.00
_cell.angle_beta   90.00
_cell.angle_gamma   90.00
#
_symmetry.space_group_name_H-M   'P 1'
#
loop_
_entity.id
_entity.type
_entity.pdbx_description
1 polymer ?
#
loop_
_entity_poly.entity_id
_entity_poly.type
_entity_poly.pdbx_seq_one_letter_code
_entity_poly.pdbx_strand_id
1 'polypeptide(L)'
;MSKVKGICILQGKCEGIIELEEYGKKRVKITVNVNNLEPYSIHAIHLHETGDLSHGCTTLKAHYNPHKKNHGGPNDKNRHVGDFGTIVADKNGNVNVSFMSNLVKLKGKYSVIGRSFVIHEGVDDLGKGGNKESLITGNAGSRIGCGVIGFAADSKLYF
;
A
#
# COMPACT_ATOMS: atom_id res chain seq x y z
N MET A 1 -22.10 8.95 11.09
CA MET A 1 -22.21 8.38 9.75
C MET A 1 -21.49 7.04 9.67
N SER A 2 -22.08 6.13 8.92
CA SER A 2 -21.49 4.83 8.66
C SER A 2 -20.29 4.97 7.73
N LYS A 3 -19.13 4.45 8.15
CA LYS A 3 -17.89 4.49 7.37
C LYS A 3 -17.61 3.14 6.73
N VAL A 4 -17.13 3.16 5.50
CA VAL A 4 -16.54 1.98 4.89
C VAL A 4 -15.13 1.81 5.44
N LYS A 5 -14.78 0.59 5.80
CA LYS A 5 -13.46 0.22 6.31
C LYS A 5 -12.91 -0.97 5.55
N GLY A 6 -11.64 -0.90 5.25
CA GLY A 6 -10.88 -2.00 4.66
C GLY A 6 -9.85 -2.54 5.64
N ILE A 7 -9.45 -3.77 5.41
CA ILE A 7 -8.38 -4.44 6.16
C ILE A 7 -7.55 -5.29 5.22
N CYS A 8 -6.25 -5.29 5.43
CA CYS A 8 -5.29 -6.11 4.70
C CYS A 8 -4.43 -6.85 5.72
N ILE A 9 -4.44 -8.17 5.66
CA ILE A 9 -3.55 -9.02 6.48
C ILE A 9 -2.31 -9.32 5.64
N LEU A 10 -1.16 -8.80 6.07
CA LEU A 10 0.13 -9.01 5.42
C LEU A 10 0.76 -10.31 5.90
N GLN A 11 1.25 -11.09 4.95
CA GLN A 11 2.00 -12.32 5.19
C GLN A 11 3.25 -12.37 4.31
N GLY A 12 4.27 -13.09 4.77
CA GLY A 12 5.54 -13.25 4.10
C GLY A 12 6.69 -13.21 5.08
N LYS A 13 7.81 -12.65 4.66
CA LYS A 13 8.96 -12.40 5.55
C LYS A 13 8.64 -11.37 6.62
N CYS A 14 7.78 -10.42 6.34
CA CYS A 14 7.16 -9.56 7.34
C CYS A 14 5.66 -9.86 7.42
N GLU A 15 5.06 -9.51 8.54
CA GLU A 15 3.66 -9.77 8.86
C GLU A 15 3.03 -8.52 9.44
N GLY A 16 1.71 -8.44 9.37
CA GLY A 16 1.01 -7.34 10.01
C GLY A 16 -0.37 -7.09 9.45
N ILE A 17 -0.89 -5.92 9.80
CA ILE A 17 -2.23 -5.49 9.43
C ILE A 17 -2.17 -4.06 8.92
N ILE A 18 -2.82 -3.81 7.79
CA ILE A 18 -3.07 -2.46 7.29
C ILE A 18 -4.57 -2.22 7.32
N GLU A 19 -4.97 -1.16 7.98
CA GLU A 19 -6.37 -0.76 8.09
C GLU A 19 -6.61 0.50 7.25
N LEU A 20 -7.76 0.55 6.59
CA LEU A 20 -8.19 1.69 5.79
C LEU A 20 -9.56 2.15 6.29
N GLU A 21 -9.71 3.42 6.54
CA GLU A 21 -10.97 4.00 7.03
C GLU A 21 -11.25 5.32 6.32
N GLU A 22 -12.48 5.49 5.85
CA GLU A 22 -12.92 6.77 5.33
C GLU A 22 -12.78 7.86 6.40
N TYR A 23 -12.15 8.98 6.05
CA TYR A 23 -11.91 10.10 6.94
C TYR A 23 -12.41 11.40 6.32
N GLY A 24 -13.46 11.93 6.90
CA GLY A 24 -14.16 13.07 6.31
C GLY A 24 -14.81 12.69 4.98
N LYS A 25 -14.92 13.66 4.07
CA LYS A 25 -15.64 13.45 2.80
C LYS A 25 -14.79 12.91 1.66
N LYS A 26 -13.47 13.06 1.71
CA LYS A 26 -12.61 12.85 0.53
C LYS A 26 -11.31 12.08 0.79
N ARG A 27 -11.02 11.73 2.03
CA ARG A 27 -9.76 11.09 2.41
C ARG A 27 -9.99 9.70 2.98
N VAL A 28 -8.96 8.89 2.91
CA VAL A 28 -8.87 7.61 3.59
C VAL A 28 -7.67 7.65 4.52
N LYS A 29 -7.87 7.30 5.77
CA LYS A 29 -6.78 7.06 6.72
C LYS A 29 -6.27 5.65 6.55
N ILE A 30 -4.97 5.51 6.38
CA ILE A 30 -4.29 4.22 6.24
C ILE A 30 -3.40 4.05 7.46
N THR A 31 -3.62 2.99 8.24
CA THR A 31 -2.85 2.66 9.43
C THR A 31 -2.08 1.38 9.18
N VAL A 32 -0.76 1.46 9.31
CA VAL A 32 0.17 0.37 9.01
C VAL A 32 0.78 -0.13 10.30
N ASN A 33 0.52 -1.39 10.64
CA ASN A 33 1.14 -2.12 11.74
C ASN A 33 1.82 -3.36 11.18
N VAL A 34 3.14 -3.33 11.11
CA VAL A 34 3.96 -4.40 10.54
C VAL A 34 5.03 -4.80 11.54
N ASN A 35 5.31 -6.08 11.60
CA ASN A 35 6.36 -6.64 12.44
C ASN A 35 7.27 -7.59 11.65
N ASN A 36 8.28 -8.07 12.31
CA ASN A 36 9.26 -9.02 11.76
C ASN A 36 10.11 -8.44 10.61
N LEU A 37 10.39 -7.15 10.68
CA LEU A 37 11.39 -6.49 9.83
C LEU A 37 12.74 -6.44 10.56
N GLU A 38 13.81 -6.21 9.82
CA GLU A 38 15.11 -5.91 10.43
C GLU A 38 15.03 -4.60 11.21
N PRO A 39 15.62 -4.51 12.41
CA PRO A 39 15.67 -3.26 13.17
C PRO A 39 16.21 -2.09 12.34
N TYR A 40 15.51 -0.96 12.40
CA TYR A 40 15.84 0.28 11.69
C TYR A 40 15.86 0.21 10.16
N SER A 41 15.37 -0.88 9.57
CA SER A 41 15.31 -1.01 8.12
C SER A 41 14.25 -0.10 7.49
N ILE A 42 14.46 0.23 6.23
CA ILE A 42 13.59 1.11 5.46
C ILE A 42 13.05 0.34 4.27
N HIS A 43 11.73 0.35 4.08
CA HIS A 43 11.05 -0.44 3.06
C HIS A 43 10.04 0.39 2.29
N ALA A 44 9.98 0.19 0.98
CA ALA A 44 8.91 0.73 0.16
C ALA A 44 7.58 0.03 0.48
N ILE A 45 6.50 0.78 0.46
CA ILE A 45 5.13 0.28 0.60
C ILE A 45 4.27 0.80 -0.54
N HIS A 46 3.60 -0.12 -1.24
CA HIS A 46 2.73 0.22 -2.36
C HIS A 46 1.42 -0.54 -2.32
N LEU A 47 0.40 0.04 -2.92
CA LEU A 47 -0.86 -0.64 -3.22
C LEU A 47 -0.80 -1.13 -4.67
N HIS A 48 -0.99 -2.43 -4.86
CA HIS A 48 -0.89 -3.11 -6.15
C HIS A 48 -2.26 -3.35 -6.78
N GLU A 49 -2.25 -3.64 -8.07
CA GLU A 49 -3.41 -3.62 -8.94
C GLU A 49 -4.44 -4.72 -8.64
N THR A 50 -3.99 -5.93 -8.34
CA THR A 50 -4.88 -7.09 -8.17
C THR A 50 -4.84 -7.64 -6.75
N GLY A 51 -5.80 -8.51 -6.43
CA GLY A 51 -5.83 -9.33 -5.22
C GLY A 51 -5.54 -10.80 -5.49
N ASP A 52 -4.89 -11.10 -6.61
CA ASP A 52 -4.57 -12.48 -7.00
C ASP A 52 -3.29 -12.96 -6.32
N LEU A 53 -3.45 -13.85 -5.34
CA LEU A 53 -2.35 -14.49 -4.62
C LEU A 53 -2.05 -15.92 -5.13
N SER A 54 -2.53 -16.30 -6.29
CA SER A 54 -2.37 -17.67 -6.82
C SER A 54 -0.91 -18.08 -6.99
N HIS A 55 0.00 -17.12 -7.21
CA HIS A 55 1.44 -17.31 -7.23
C HIS A 55 2.15 -16.36 -6.26
N GLY A 56 1.64 -16.27 -5.03
CA GLY A 56 2.18 -15.38 -4.00
C GLY A 56 2.04 -13.90 -4.35
N CYS A 57 3.01 -13.10 -3.95
CA CYS A 57 2.95 -11.66 -4.20
C CYS A 57 3.15 -11.28 -5.68
N THR A 58 3.68 -12.16 -6.51
CA THR A 58 4.01 -11.89 -7.93
C THR A 58 2.75 -11.57 -8.76
N THR A 59 1.67 -12.28 -8.52
CA THR A 59 0.42 -12.12 -9.28
C THR A 59 -0.40 -10.91 -8.84
N LEU A 60 0.05 -10.17 -7.84
CA LEU A 60 -0.54 -8.87 -7.48
C LEU A 60 -0.26 -7.77 -8.51
N LYS A 61 0.63 -8.05 -9.47
CA LYS A 61 1.00 -7.20 -10.61
C LYS A 61 1.68 -5.90 -10.20
N ALA A 62 1.45 -4.82 -10.98
CA ALA A 62 2.08 -3.52 -10.80
C ALA A 62 1.38 -2.67 -9.74
N HIS A 63 1.95 -1.52 -9.41
CA HIS A 63 1.29 -0.50 -8.60
C HIS A 63 -0.08 -0.13 -9.17
N TYR A 64 -1.05 0.07 -8.31
CA TYR A 64 -2.37 0.52 -8.73
C TYR A 64 -2.30 1.91 -9.35
N ASN A 65 -2.51 1.97 -10.67
CA ASN A 65 -2.28 3.16 -11.49
C ASN A 65 -3.44 3.40 -12.48
N PRO A 66 -4.66 3.69 -11.97
CA PRO A 66 -5.83 3.87 -12.84
C PRO A 66 -5.77 5.12 -13.71
N HIS A 67 -4.92 6.08 -13.37
CA HIS A 67 -4.78 7.35 -14.10
C HIS A 67 -3.57 7.40 -15.03
N LYS A 68 -2.86 6.29 -15.20
CA LYS A 68 -1.74 6.13 -16.15
C LYS A 68 -0.65 7.19 -15.97
N LYS A 69 -0.22 7.37 -14.75
CA LYS A 69 0.89 8.25 -14.37
C LYS A 69 2.18 7.47 -14.15
N ASN A 70 3.30 8.18 -14.11
CA ASN A 70 4.56 7.59 -13.68
C ASN A 70 4.57 7.39 -12.16
N HIS A 71 5.46 6.50 -11.69
CA HIS A 71 5.77 6.34 -10.28
C HIS A 71 6.33 7.63 -9.70
N GLY A 72 5.93 7.95 -8.50
CA GLY A 72 6.42 9.12 -7.76
C GLY A 72 6.29 8.94 -6.25
N GLY A 73 6.61 9.97 -5.53
CA GLY A 73 6.45 10.01 -4.08
C GLY A 73 5.02 10.35 -3.64
N PRO A 74 4.70 10.17 -2.34
CA PRO A 74 3.35 10.38 -1.83
C PRO A 74 2.85 11.82 -1.94
N ASN A 75 3.75 12.78 -2.09
CA ASN A 75 3.43 14.21 -2.21
C ASN A 75 3.55 14.74 -3.64
N ASP A 76 3.91 13.90 -4.59
CA ASP A 76 4.05 14.30 -5.99
C ASP A 76 2.69 14.33 -6.70
N LYS A 77 2.56 15.21 -7.68
CA LYS A 77 1.38 15.23 -8.56
C LYS A 77 1.40 14.09 -9.56
N ASN A 78 2.58 13.74 -10.06
CA ASN A 78 2.79 12.62 -10.97
C ASN A 78 3.19 11.39 -10.16
N ARG A 79 2.22 10.59 -9.82
CA ARG A 79 2.37 9.37 -9.03
C ARG A 79 1.24 8.40 -9.30
N HIS A 80 1.44 7.13 -8.98
CA HIS A 80 0.36 6.14 -8.92
C HIS A 80 -0.53 6.38 -7.68
N VAL A 81 -1.78 5.95 -7.71
CA VAL A 81 -2.63 5.93 -6.51
C VAL A 81 -1.96 5.13 -5.40
N GLY A 82 -1.29 4.03 -5.76
CA GLY A 82 -0.64 3.12 -4.84
C GLY A 82 0.74 3.53 -4.32
N ASP A 83 1.21 4.75 -4.58
CA ASP A 83 2.56 5.19 -4.21
C ASP A 83 2.55 5.88 -2.85
N PHE A 84 3.06 5.21 -1.82
CA PHE A 84 3.07 5.72 -0.44
C PHE A 84 4.48 5.97 0.11
N GLY A 85 5.52 5.80 -0.72
CA GLY A 85 6.90 6.00 -0.30
C GLY A 85 7.42 4.86 0.58
N THR A 86 7.95 5.20 1.74
CA THR A 86 8.65 4.25 2.61
C THR A 86 8.09 4.22 4.02
N ILE A 87 8.29 3.08 4.67
CA ILE A 87 8.10 2.88 6.11
C ILE A 87 9.46 2.57 6.74
N VAL A 88 9.61 2.94 8.01
CA VAL A 88 10.86 2.75 8.76
C VAL A 88 10.55 1.90 9.99
N ALA A 89 11.25 0.78 10.12
CA ALA A 89 11.16 -0.09 11.28
C ALA A 89 11.85 0.55 12.50
N ASP A 90 11.28 0.33 13.67
CA ASP A 90 11.88 0.73 14.94
C ASP A 90 12.99 -0.25 15.39
N LYS A 91 13.51 -0.05 16.58
CA LYS A 91 14.55 -0.91 17.17
C LYS A 91 14.15 -2.38 17.33
N ASN A 92 12.86 -2.67 17.31
CA ASN A 92 12.31 -4.01 17.44
C ASN A 92 11.86 -4.62 16.10
N GLY A 93 12.08 -3.92 14.99
CA GLY A 93 11.63 -4.35 13.67
C GLY A 93 10.13 -4.13 13.43
N ASN A 94 9.51 -3.22 14.17
CA ASN A 94 8.10 -2.91 14.06
C ASN A 94 7.88 -1.56 13.37
N VAL A 95 6.78 -1.47 12.63
CA VAL A 95 6.24 -0.23 12.07
C VAL A 95 4.84 0.01 12.63
N ASN A 96 4.60 1.18 13.16
CA ASN A 96 3.27 1.62 13.58
C ASN A 96 3.09 3.07 13.17
N VAL A 97 2.52 3.28 11.99
CA VAL A 97 2.33 4.61 11.39
C VAL A 97 0.95 4.74 10.78
N SER A 98 0.50 5.98 10.65
CA SER A 98 -0.71 6.31 9.91
C SER A 98 -0.45 7.48 8.97
N PHE A 99 -1.11 7.47 7.82
CA PHE A 99 -1.09 8.58 6.88
C PHE A 99 -2.44 8.72 6.18
N MET A 100 -2.66 9.86 5.57
CA MET A 100 -3.88 10.17 4.82
C MET A 100 -3.64 10.09 3.33
N SER A 101 -4.63 9.60 2.60
CA SER A 101 -4.64 9.64 1.14
C SER A 101 -5.94 10.29 0.65
N ASN A 102 -5.83 11.19 -0.30
CA ASN A 102 -6.96 11.73 -1.04
C ASN A 102 -7.21 11.01 -2.37
N LEU A 103 -6.30 10.10 -2.74
CA LEU A 103 -6.39 9.32 -3.99
C LEU A 103 -7.04 7.95 -3.78
N VAL A 104 -6.80 7.32 -2.62
CA VAL A 104 -7.40 6.02 -2.29
C VAL A 104 -8.90 6.18 -2.09
N LYS A 105 -9.67 5.25 -2.66
CA LYS A 105 -11.12 5.16 -2.51
C LYS A 105 -11.53 3.77 -2.04
N LEU A 106 -12.49 3.69 -1.15
CA LEU A 106 -13.05 2.42 -0.67
C LEU A 106 -14.36 2.05 -1.37
N LYS A 107 -14.87 2.94 -2.21
CA LYS A 107 -16.12 2.76 -2.96
C LYS A 107 -15.98 3.24 -4.40
N GLY A 108 -16.85 2.76 -5.26
CA GLY A 108 -16.97 3.21 -6.64
C GLY A 108 -15.92 2.60 -7.58
N LYS A 109 -15.84 3.17 -8.77
CA LYS A 109 -15.00 2.66 -9.88
C LYS A 109 -13.53 2.46 -9.51
N TYR A 110 -13.00 3.32 -8.67
CA TYR A 110 -11.59 3.31 -8.28
C TYR A 110 -11.34 2.69 -6.90
N SER A 111 -12.31 1.94 -6.39
CA SER A 111 -12.19 1.25 -5.10
C SER A 111 -10.95 0.38 -5.06
N VAL A 112 -10.26 0.41 -3.92
CA VAL A 112 -9.08 -0.44 -3.68
C VAL A 112 -9.45 -1.77 -3.01
N ILE A 113 -10.70 -1.96 -2.65
CA ILE A 113 -11.19 -3.25 -2.13
C ILE A 113 -10.99 -4.34 -3.19
N GLY A 114 -10.40 -5.46 -2.78
CA GLY A 114 -10.03 -6.56 -3.68
C GLY A 114 -8.66 -6.41 -4.35
N ARG A 115 -8.00 -5.28 -4.16
CA ARG A 115 -6.60 -5.07 -4.56
C ARG A 115 -5.69 -5.47 -3.41
N SER A 116 -4.46 -5.00 -3.36
CA SER A 116 -3.48 -5.52 -2.41
C SER A 116 -2.50 -4.46 -1.93
N PHE A 117 -1.87 -4.71 -0.78
CA PHE A 117 -0.65 -4.03 -0.36
C PHE A 117 0.56 -4.94 -0.53
N VAL A 118 1.68 -4.35 -0.87
CA VAL A 118 2.98 -5.00 -0.93
C VAL A 118 4.00 -4.16 -0.16
N ILE A 119 4.78 -4.83 0.68
CA ILE A 119 5.99 -4.28 1.29
C ILE A 119 7.18 -4.87 0.55
N HIS A 120 8.11 -4.01 0.14
CA HIS A 120 9.29 -4.39 -0.63
C HIS A 120 10.54 -4.44 0.23
N GLU A 121 11.54 -5.15 -0.25
CA GLU A 121 12.82 -5.30 0.44
C GLU A 121 13.61 -3.99 0.47
N GLY A 122 13.53 -3.21 -0.61
CA GLY A 122 14.31 -2.00 -0.79
C GLY A 122 13.56 -0.71 -0.46
N VAL A 123 14.30 0.38 -0.61
CA VAL A 123 13.81 1.75 -0.43
C VAL A 123 13.16 2.22 -1.73
N ASP A 124 12.12 3.01 -1.62
CA ASP A 124 11.50 3.67 -2.77
C ASP A 124 12.32 4.90 -3.14
N ASP A 125 12.78 4.98 -4.39
CA ASP A 125 13.51 6.16 -4.89
C ASP A 125 12.60 7.33 -5.31
N LEU A 126 11.28 7.16 -5.16
CA LEU A 126 10.25 8.18 -5.42
C LEU A 126 10.24 8.68 -6.88
N GLY A 127 10.67 7.85 -7.82
CA GLY A 127 10.77 8.23 -9.24
C GLY A 127 11.97 9.10 -9.58
N LYS A 128 12.94 9.21 -8.66
CA LYS A 128 14.14 10.08 -8.79
C LYS A 128 15.44 9.31 -9.03
N GLY A 129 15.34 8.02 -9.30
CA GLY A 129 16.49 7.13 -9.47
C GLY A 129 17.24 7.30 -10.79
N GLY A 130 16.71 8.06 -11.75
CA GLY A 130 17.38 8.37 -13.01
C GLY A 130 17.39 7.26 -14.04
N ASN A 131 16.63 6.18 -13.85
CA ASN A 131 16.46 5.11 -14.83
C ASN A 131 14.97 4.84 -15.13
N LYS A 132 14.70 4.04 -16.14
CA LYS A 132 13.33 3.71 -16.55
C LYS A 132 12.53 3.02 -15.45
N GLU A 133 13.15 2.09 -14.74
CA GLU A 133 12.51 1.32 -13.66
C GLU A 133 12.06 2.23 -12.51
N SER A 134 12.80 3.30 -12.22
CA SER A 134 12.41 4.31 -11.22
C SER A 134 11.02 4.89 -11.50
N LEU A 135 10.68 5.10 -12.77
CA LEU A 135 9.38 5.65 -13.18
C LEU A 135 8.25 4.63 -13.20
N ILE A 136 8.55 3.37 -12.92
CA ILE A 136 7.59 2.26 -12.91
C ILE A 136 7.41 1.71 -11.49
N THR A 137 8.52 1.43 -10.80
CA THR A 137 8.50 0.70 -9.52
C THR A 137 9.19 1.42 -8.38
N GLY A 138 9.93 2.51 -8.64
CA GLY A 138 10.78 3.16 -7.64
C GLY A 138 12.01 2.35 -7.25
N ASN A 139 12.39 1.35 -8.05
CA ASN A 139 13.51 0.43 -7.78
C ASN A 139 13.42 -0.25 -6.40
N ALA A 140 12.20 -0.55 -5.96
CA ALA A 140 11.92 -1.02 -4.60
C ALA A 140 12.36 -2.47 -4.34
N GLY A 141 12.62 -3.24 -5.37
CA GLY A 141 13.10 -4.62 -5.23
C GLY A 141 12.02 -5.64 -4.94
N SER A 142 12.42 -6.76 -4.35
CA SER A 142 11.56 -7.92 -4.14
C SER A 142 10.43 -7.64 -3.15
N ARG A 143 9.40 -8.47 -3.22
CA ARG A 143 8.16 -8.36 -2.43
C ARG A 143 8.29 -9.25 -1.22
N ILE A 144 8.44 -8.67 -0.02
CA ILE A 144 8.69 -9.40 1.23
C ILE A 144 7.46 -9.62 2.09
N GLY A 145 6.39 -8.89 1.84
CA GLY A 145 5.11 -9.08 2.50
C GLY A 145 3.98 -8.55 1.64
N CYS A 146 2.84 -9.24 1.63
CA CYS A 146 1.69 -8.82 0.86
C CYS A 146 0.39 -9.37 1.43
N GLY A 147 -0.72 -8.76 1.02
CA GLY A 147 -2.05 -9.20 1.40
C GLY A 147 -3.13 -8.49 0.58
N VAL A 148 -4.30 -9.10 0.54
CA VAL A 148 -5.47 -8.55 -0.15
C VAL A 148 -6.25 -7.61 0.75
N ILE A 149 -6.75 -6.53 0.19
CA ILE A 149 -7.62 -5.58 0.89
C ILE A 149 -9.06 -6.09 0.81
N GLY A 150 -9.61 -6.47 1.95
CA GLY A 150 -11.01 -6.85 2.09
C GLY A 150 -11.80 -5.82 2.90
N PHE A 151 -13.10 -6.01 3.01
CA PHE A 151 -13.88 -5.24 3.97
C PHE A 151 -13.58 -5.68 5.39
N ALA A 152 -13.39 -4.72 6.30
CA ALA A 152 -13.26 -5.01 7.72
C ALA A 152 -14.61 -5.47 8.30
N ALA A 153 -14.58 -6.27 9.36
CA ALA A 153 -15.80 -6.84 9.97
C ALA A 153 -16.79 -5.78 10.46
N ASP A 154 -16.28 -4.62 10.89
CA ASP A 154 -17.09 -3.50 11.35
C ASP A 154 -17.39 -2.46 10.26
N SER A 155 -17.02 -2.76 9.01
CA SER A 155 -17.36 -1.90 7.88
C SER A 155 -18.86 -1.87 7.65
N LYS A 156 -19.39 -0.70 7.37
CA LYS A 156 -20.78 -0.59 6.93
C LYS A 156 -20.85 -0.83 5.42
N LEU A 157 -21.40 -1.97 5.08
CA LEU A 157 -21.65 -2.37 3.71
C LEU A 157 -23.04 -1.91 3.31
N TYR A 158 -23.13 -1.20 2.20
CA TYR A 158 -24.40 -0.91 1.56
C TYR A 158 -24.53 -1.82 0.35
N PHE A 159 -25.57 -2.61 0.37
CA PHE A 159 -26.00 -3.44 -0.75
C PHE A 159 -27.24 -2.82 -1.40
#